data_4e611b4c5e969570a052125e1379aa6e
#
_entry.id   4e611b4c5e969570a052125e1379aa6e
#
_cell.length_a   1.000
_cell.length_b   1.000
_cell.length_c   1.000
_cell.angle_alpha   90.00
_cell.angle_beta   90.00
_cell.angle_gamma   90.00
#
_symmetry.space_group_name_H-M   'P 1'
#
loop_
_entity.id
_entity.type
_entity.pdbx_description
1 polymer ?
#
loop_
_entity_poly.entity_id
_entity_poly.type
_entity_poly.pdbx_seq_one_letter_code
_entity_poly.pdbx_strand_id
1 'polypeptide(L)'
;CSLVGSEMCIRDSSNTGGQSSKATPIGAVAQFAAGGKPTVKKDLGMLAMSYGYIYVAQVALGADPNQLIKALKEAEAYKGPSLIIAYAPCINHGISKGMANAQLEAKLAVQAGYWHLYRFNPDLKKEGKNPFILDSKEPTLDFNEFLMGEVRYASLVRTFPETAEVLLKEAAE
;
A
#
# COMPACT_ATOMS: atom_id res chain seq x y z
N CYS A 1 -8.10 16.27 18.05
CA CYS A 1 -6.93 15.42 18.34
C CYS A 1 -6.69 14.50 17.18
N SER A 2 -5.71 14.80 16.36
CA SER A 2 -5.24 13.87 15.33
C SER A 2 -4.33 12.85 16.02
N LEU A 3 -4.77 11.60 16.08
CA LEU A 3 -3.92 10.48 16.45
C LEU A 3 -3.03 10.16 15.24
N VAL A 4 -1.79 10.62 15.26
CA VAL A 4 -0.76 10.13 14.35
C VAL A 4 -0.28 8.79 14.91
N GLY A 5 -0.90 7.71 14.46
CA GLY A 5 -0.45 6.35 14.78
C GLY A 5 0.63 5.92 13.79
N SER A 6 1.89 6.05 14.14
CA SER A 6 3.02 5.57 13.32
C SER A 6 3.17 4.04 13.28
N GLU A 7 2.35 3.30 14.02
CA GLU A 7 2.49 1.84 14.18
C GLU A 7 1.69 1.00 13.18
N MET A 8 0.86 1.61 12.34
CA MET A 8 -0.06 0.85 11.49
C MET A 8 0.57 0.29 10.22
N CYS A 9 1.66 0.85 9.71
CA CYS A 9 2.22 0.46 8.41
C CYS A 9 2.81 -0.96 8.40
N ILE A 10 3.48 -1.38 9.45
CA ILE A 10 4.05 -2.74 9.55
C ILE A 10 2.95 -3.76 9.82
N ARG A 11 1.90 -3.37 10.54
CA ARG A 11 0.82 -4.26 10.98
C ARG A 11 -0.31 -4.40 9.97
N ASP A 12 -0.39 -3.55 8.96
CA ASP A 12 -1.41 -3.68 7.92
C ASP A 12 -1.10 -4.84 6.96
N SER A 13 0.12 -4.93 6.40
CA SER A 13 0.48 -5.97 5.45
C SER A 13 1.03 -7.25 6.09
N SER A 14 1.55 -7.19 7.33
CA SER A 14 2.03 -8.34 8.09
C SER A 14 1.97 -8.09 9.59
N ASN A 15 2.14 -9.15 10.37
CA ASN A 15 2.26 -9.07 11.82
C ASN A 15 3.74 -9.09 12.24
N THR A 16 4.03 -8.91 13.53
CA THR A 16 5.38 -9.00 14.11
C THR A 16 6.08 -10.29 13.65
N GLY A 17 7.33 -10.16 13.16
CA GLY A 17 8.07 -11.31 12.63
C GLY A 17 7.69 -11.74 11.20
N GLY A 18 6.98 -10.91 10.42
CA GLY A 18 6.62 -11.22 9.05
C GLY A 18 5.46 -12.21 8.89
N GLN A 19 4.59 -12.33 9.90
CA GLN A 19 3.42 -13.21 9.86
C GLN A 19 2.37 -12.67 8.89
N SER A 20 1.67 -13.57 8.22
CA SER A 20 0.55 -13.24 7.34
C SER A 20 -0.60 -12.56 8.11
N SER A 21 -1.19 -11.56 7.51
CA SER A 21 -2.38 -10.86 7.99
C SER A 21 -3.47 -10.78 6.92
N LYS A 22 -4.65 -10.25 7.26
CA LYS A 22 -5.71 -10.00 6.27
C LYS A 22 -5.31 -8.96 5.22
N ALA A 23 -4.36 -8.09 5.53
CA ALA A 23 -3.84 -7.07 4.63
C ALA A 23 -2.52 -7.47 3.93
N THR A 24 -2.05 -8.70 4.11
CA THR A 24 -0.96 -9.26 3.29
C THR A 24 -1.48 -9.38 1.86
N PRO A 25 -0.77 -8.84 0.86
CA PRO A 25 -1.19 -8.91 -0.53
C PRO A 25 -1.24 -10.36 -1.05
N ILE A 26 -2.10 -10.59 -2.04
CA ILE A 26 -2.19 -11.89 -2.73
C ILE A 26 -0.83 -12.26 -3.35
N GLY A 27 -0.47 -13.53 -3.33
CA GLY A 27 0.82 -14.02 -3.81
C GLY A 27 2.03 -13.73 -2.90
N ALA A 28 1.91 -12.86 -1.90
CA ALA A 28 3.03 -12.57 -1.01
C ALA A 28 3.30 -13.74 -0.05
N VAL A 29 4.56 -14.17 0.01
CA VAL A 29 5.04 -15.15 0.99
C VAL A 29 5.20 -14.47 2.36
N ALA A 30 4.69 -15.10 3.39
CA ALA A 30 4.82 -14.66 4.78
C ALA A 30 4.84 -15.87 5.70
N GLN A 31 5.16 -15.69 6.99
CA GLN A 31 4.99 -16.77 7.96
C GLN A 31 3.51 -17.16 8.02
N PHE A 32 3.23 -18.46 8.06
CA PHE A 32 1.91 -19.10 7.92
C PHE A 32 1.26 -18.94 6.53
N ALA A 33 2.01 -18.46 5.52
CA ALA A 33 1.61 -18.40 4.13
C ALA A 33 2.84 -18.67 3.23
N ALA A 34 3.51 -19.81 3.43
CA ALA A 34 4.72 -20.18 2.71
C ALA A 34 4.48 -20.40 1.20
N GLY A 35 3.30 -20.89 0.82
CA GLY A 35 2.86 -21.05 -0.57
C GLY A 35 2.22 -19.78 -1.18
N GLY A 36 2.44 -18.60 -0.59
CA GLY A 36 1.80 -17.35 -0.98
C GLY A 36 0.41 -17.18 -0.36
N LYS A 37 0.01 -15.92 -0.16
CA LYS A 37 -1.32 -15.60 0.34
C LYS A 37 -2.39 -15.82 -0.76
N PRO A 38 -3.40 -16.67 -0.55
CA PRO A 38 -4.39 -16.97 -1.59
C PRO A 38 -5.59 -16.01 -1.62
N THR A 39 -5.65 -15.02 -0.73
CA THR A 39 -6.79 -14.11 -0.62
C THR A 39 -6.39 -12.68 -0.89
N VAL A 40 -7.32 -11.92 -1.47
CA VAL A 40 -7.15 -10.49 -1.75
C VAL A 40 -6.83 -9.70 -0.47
N LYS A 41 -6.01 -8.69 -0.60
CA LYS A 41 -5.63 -7.77 0.46
C LYS A 41 -6.86 -7.02 0.98
N LYS A 42 -7.01 -6.94 2.32
CA LYS A 42 -7.95 -6.01 2.95
C LYS A 42 -7.59 -4.57 2.56
N ASP A 43 -8.56 -3.83 2.03
CA ASP A 43 -8.41 -2.41 1.74
C ASP A 43 -8.87 -1.57 2.96
N LEU A 44 -7.90 -1.10 3.75
CA LEU A 44 -8.16 -0.28 4.92
C LEU A 44 -8.68 1.12 4.52
N GLY A 45 -8.19 1.66 3.42
CA GLY A 45 -8.62 2.97 2.92
C GLY A 45 -10.08 2.95 2.50
N MET A 46 -10.49 1.95 1.72
CA MET A 46 -11.88 1.79 1.30
C MET A 46 -12.81 1.56 2.50
N LEU A 47 -12.40 0.76 3.47
CA LEU A 47 -13.15 0.56 4.72
C LEU A 47 -13.35 1.88 5.46
N ALA A 48 -12.30 2.70 5.60
CA ALA A 48 -12.42 4.00 6.26
C ALA A 48 -13.26 5.00 5.47
N MET A 49 -13.14 5.02 4.14
CA MET A 49 -13.97 5.88 3.27
C MET A 49 -15.45 5.52 3.33
N SER A 50 -15.80 4.26 3.57
CA SER A 50 -17.20 3.81 3.67
C SER A 50 -17.96 4.43 4.84
N TYR A 51 -17.26 4.89 5.88
CA TYR A 51 -17.89 5.67 6.98
C TYR A 51 -18.35 7.07 6.53
N GLY A 52 -17.80 7.61 5.46
CA GLY A 52 -18.25 8.88 4.86
C GLY A 52 -17.83 10.16 5.59
N TYR A 53 -17.28 10.07 6.80
CA TYR A 53 -16.83 11.21 7.62
C TYR A 53 -15.36 11.14 8.04
N ILE A 54 -14.60 10.17 7.54
CA ILE A 54 -13.17 10.03 7.82
C ILE A 54 -12.39 10.61 6.65
N TYR A 55 -11.46 11.53 6.92
CA TYR A 55 -10.46 11.91 5.92
C TYR A 55 -9.49 10.74 5.71
N VAL A 56 -9.24 10.36 4.45
CA VAL A 56 -8.34 9.25 4.13
C VAL A 56 -7.32 9.70 3.09
N ALA A 57 -6.05 9.39 3.31
CA ALA A 57 -5.01 9.57 2.31
C ALA A 57 -4.10 8.35 2.22
N GLN A 58 -3.76 7.96 1.00
CA GLN A 58 -2.76 6.94 0.73
C GLN A 58 -1.54 7.63 0.09
N VAL A 59 -0.37 7.43 0.70
CA VAL A 59 0.83 8.22 0.43
C VAL A 59 2.08 7.35 0.32
N ALA A 60 3.13 7.87 -0.34
CA ALA A 60 4.46 7.26 -0.38
C ALA A 60 5.52 8.35 -0.47
N LEU A 61 6.33 8.50 0.59
CA LEU A 61 7.34 9.56 0.69
C LEU A 61 8.35 9.51 -0.47
N GLY A 62 8.82 8.30 -0.83
CA GLY A 62 9.79 8.12 -1.91
C GLY A 62 9.24 8.41 -3.31
N ALA A 63 7.90 8.39 -3.47
CA ALA A 63 7.25 8.64 -4.76
C ALA A 63 6.93 10.12 -4.96
N ASP A 64 6.22 10.72 -3.99
CA ASP A 64 5.81 12.14 -4.05
C ASP A 64 5.77 12.78 -2.65
N PRO A 65 6.87 13.43 -2.23
CA PRO A 65 6.91 14.16 -0.96
C PRO A 65 5.90 15.31 -0.88
N ASN A 66 5.56 15.95 -2.01
CA ASN A 66 4.63 17.08 -2.02
C ASN A 66 3.20 16.61 -1.77
N GLN A 67 2.82 15.47 -2.35
CA GLN A 67 1.53 14.83 -2.09
C GLN A 67 1.40 14.45 -0.61
N LEU A 68 2.44 13.88 -0.01
CA LEU A 68 2.48 13.56 1.42
C LEU A 68 2.28 14.82 2.29
N ILE A 69 3.03 15.91 2.02
CA ILE A 69 2.91 17.17 2.77
C ILE A 69 1.49 17.73 2.62
N LYS A 70 0.93 17.68 1.42
CA LYS A 70 -0.44 18.13 1.16
C LYS A 70 -1.45 17.32 1.95
N ALA A 71 -1.34 15.98 1.92
CA ALA A 71 -2.21 15.10 2.67
C ALA A 71 -2.15 15.35 4.19
N LEU A 72 -0.95 15.57 4.74
CA LEU A 72 -0.76 15.92 6.15
C LEU A 72 -1.44 17.23 6.53
N LYS A 73 -1.26 18.29 5.72
CA LYS A 73 -1.90 19.59 5.95
C LYS A 73 -3.43 19.51 5.87
N GLU A 74 -3.96 18.77 4.91
CA GLU A 74 -5.41 18.57 4.78
C GLU A 74 -5.96 17.77 5.97
N ALA A 75 -5.26 16.72 6.41
CA ALA A 75 -5.63 15.91 7.56
C ALA A 75 -5.62 16.71 8.87
N GLU A 76 -4.64 17.62 9.04
CA GLU A 76 -4.55 18.52 10.21
C GLU A 76 -5.69 19.56 10.22
N ALA A 77 -6.03 20.10 9.06
CA ALA A 77 -7.10 21.08 8.93
C ALA A 77 -8.51 20.46 9.06
N TYR A 78 -8.66 19.19 8.77
CA TYR A 78 -9.93 18.46 8.82
C TYR A 78 -10.46 18.36 10.25
N LYS A 79 -11.76 18.67 10.46
CA LYS A 79 -12.40 18.69 11.79
C LYS A 79 -12.97 17.34 12.23
N GLY A 80 -12.51 16.26 11.67
CA GLY A 80 -12.93 14.90 11.98
C GLY A 80 -11.73 13.94 12.11
N PRO A 81 -11.98 12.65 12.24
CA PRO A 81 -10.91 11.65 12.26
C PRO A 81 -10.23 11.59 10.89
N SER A 82 -8.91 11.41 10.91
CA SER A 82 -8.08 11.32 9.71
C SER A 82 -7.23 10.05 9.74
N LEU A 83 -7.16 9.35 8.61
CA LEU A 83 -6.34 8.17 8.41
C LEU A 83 -5.36 8.41 7.27
N ILE A 84 -4.07 8.28 7.54
CA ILE A 84 -3.02 8.33 6.52
C ILE A 84 -2.36 6.97 6.44
N ILE A 85 -2.41 6.36 5.25
CA ILE A 85 -1.83 5.06 4.94
C ILE A 85 -0.57 5.29 4.12
N ALA A 86 0.59 5.05 4.73
CA ALA A 86 1.88 5.28 4.10
C ALA A 86 2.53 3.98 3.66
N TYR A 87 3.02 3.93 2.41
CA TYR A 87 3.85 2.82 1.96
C TYR A 87 5.25 2.89 2.60
N ALA A 88 5.63 1.81 3.29
CA ALA A 88 6.93 1.67 3.91
C ALA A 88 7.46 0.25 3.68
N PRO A 89 8.46 0.05 2.83
CA PRO A 89 9.13 -1.24 2.69
C PRO A 89 9.68 -1.75 4.03
N CYS A 90 9.53 -3.04 4.28
CA CYS A 90 9.86 -3.67 5.55
C CYS A 90 11.05 -4.63 5.39
N ILE A 91 11.96 -4.63 6.35
CA ILE A 91 13.12 -5.52 6.38
C ILE A 91 12.72 -7.01 6.36
N ASN A 92 11.58 -7.38 6.98
CA ASN A 92 11.11 -8.76 7.00
C ASN A 92 10.60 -9.26 5.64
N HIS A 93 10.15 -8.36 4.75
CA HIS A 93 9.75 -8.71 3.40
C HIS A 93 10.90 -8.67 2.41
N GLY A 94 11.91 -7.85 2.71
CA GLY A 94 13.12 -7.70 1.91
C GLY A 94 12.89 -6.97 0.58
N ILE A 95 13.95 -6.28 0.17
CA ILE A 95 14.07 -5.72 -1.17
C ILE A 95 15.32 -6.36 -1.76
N SER A 96 15.24 -6.92 -2.97
CA SER A 96 16.36 -7.61 -3.61
C SER A 96 17.62 -6.71 -3.74
N LYS A 97 17.40 -5.41 -3.92
CA LYS A 97 18.45 -4.38 -4.00
C LYS A 97 18.93 -3.86 -2.64
N GLY A 98 18.37 -4.38 -1.54
CA GLY A 98 18.71 -3.97 -0.17
C GLY A 98 17.92 -2.76 0.33
N MET A 99 17.81 -2.65 1.67
CA MET A 99 16.98 -1.65 2.37
C MET A 99 17.44 -0.19 2.20
N ALA A 100 18.68 0.05 1.78
CA ALA A 100 19.13 1.39 1.40
C ALA A 100 18.31 2.00 0.24
N ASN A 101 17.67 1.14 -0.56
CA ASN A 101 16.82 1.53 -1.68
C ASN A 101 15.33 1.65 -1.31
N ALA A 102 14.95 1.67 -0.02
CA ALA A 102 13.55 1.68 0.42
C ALA A 102 12.72 2.82 -0.18
N GLN A 103 13.30 4.03 -0.31
CA GLN A 103 12.59 5.17 -0.92
C GLN A 103 12.45 5.02 -2.45
N LEU A 104 13.46 4.44 -3.10
CA LEU A 104 13.38 4.10 -4.52
C LEU A 104 12.31 3.02 -4.76
N GLU A 105 12.26 2.00 -3.90
CA GLU A 105 11.24 0.95 -3.99
C GLU A 105 9.83 1.50 -3.82
N ALA A 106 9.62 2.45 -2.88
CA ALA A 106 8.36 3.15 -2.72
C ALA A 106 7.94 3.92 -4.00
N LYS A 107 8.92 4.53 -4.70
CA LYS A 107 8.68 5.18 -5.99
C LYS A 107 8.31 4.18 -7.08
N LEU A 108 9.05 3.07 -7.18
CA LEU A 108 8.80 2.01 -8.15
C LEU A 108 7.42 1.36 -7.93
N ALA A 109 7.01 1.16 -6.67
CA ALA A 109 5.68 0.65 -6.33
C ALA A 109 4.56 1.54 -6.89
N VAL A 110 4.71 2.87 -6.82
CA VAL A 110 3.73 3.81 -7.40
C VAL A 110 3.79 3.80 -8.92
N GLN A 111 4.98 3.78 -9.52
CA GLN A 111 5.16 3.77 -10.96
C GLN A 111 4.68 2.47 -11.63
N ALA A 112 4.70 1.36 -10.91
CA ALA A 112 4.18 0.07 -11.37
C ALA A 112 2.67 -0.11 -11.13
N GLY A 113 1.99 0.85 -10.49
CA GLY A 113 0.58 0.72 -10.12
C GLY A 113 0.32 -0.21 -8.92
N TYR A 114 1.37 -0.69 -8.26
CA TYR A 114 1.25 -1.53 -7.07
C TYR A 114 0.73 -0.74 -5.85
N TRP A 115 1.02 0.56 -5.79
CA TRP A 115 0.58 1.46 -4.73
C TRP A 115 0.05 2.76 -5.33
N HIS A 116 -1.24 3.05 -5.11
CA HIS A 116 -1.88 4.27 -5.61
C HIS A 116 -1.80 5.39 -4.59
N LEU A 117 -1.50 6.60 -5.02
CA LEU A 117 -1.59 7.80 -4.20
C LEU A 117 -2.97 8.41 -4.39
N TYR A 118 -3.70 8.63 -3.31
CA TYR A 118 -5.01 9.28 -3.35
C TYR A 118 -5.32 10.01 -2.05
N ARG A 119 -6.31 10.88 -2.12
CA ARG A 119 -6.90 11.56 -0.97
C ARG A 119 -8.42 11.49 -1.07
N PHE A 120 -9.07 11.30 0.07
CA PHE A 120 -10.51 11.36 0.22
C PHE A 120 -10.84 12.39 1.29
N ASN A 121 -11.46 13.51 0.89
CA ASN A 121 -11.87 14.57 1.80
C ASN A 121 -13.40 14.67 1.84
N PRO A 122 -14.06 14.25 2.95
CA PRO A 122 -15.51 14.31 3.06
C PRO A 122 -16.12 15.71 2.93
N ASP A 123 -15.37 16.77 3.28
CA ASP A 123 -15.88 18.15 3.21
C ASP A 123 -16.14 18.59 1.76
N LEU A 124 -15.47 18.02 0.77
CA LEU A 124 -15.71 18.31 -0.64
C LEU A 124 -17.14 17.92 -1.07
N LYS A 125 -17.78 16.93 -0.43
CA LYS A 125 -19.19 16.59 -0.67
C LYS A 125 -20.12 17.77 -0.33
N LYS A 126 -19.80 18.53 0.72
CA LYS A 126 -20.59 19.71 1.12
C LYS A 126 -20.52 20.83 0.08
N GLU A 127 -19.45 20.84 -0.71
CA GLU A 127 -19.25 21.77 -1.82
C GLU A 127 -19.76 21.23 -3.17
N GLY A 128 -20.42 20.08 -3.19
CA GLY A 128 -20.88 19.41 -4.42
C GLY A 128 -19.76 18.84 -5.30
N LYS A 129 -18.55 18.67 -4.74
CA LYS A 129 -17.38 18.13 -5.45
C LYS A 129 -17.16 16.66 -5.13
N ASN A 130 -16.45 15.94 -6.02
CA ASN A 130 -16.01 14.58 -5.75
C ASN A 130 -15.06 14.56 -4.56
N PRO A 131 -15.35 13.81 -3.48
CA PRO A 131 -14.47 13.73 -2.32
C PRO A 131 -13.20 12.92 -2.61
N PHE A 132 -13.19 12.05 -3.61
CA PHE A 132 -12.05 11.22 -3.98
C PHE A 132 -11.19 11.91 -5.05
N ILE A 133 -9.89 11.99 -4.78
CA ILE A 133 -8.89 12.59 -5.65
C ILE A 133 -7.78 11.57 -5.85
N LEU A 134 -7.64 11.05 -7.05
CA LEU A 134 -6.52 10.21 -7.44
C LEU A 134 -5.31 11.10 -7.76
N ASP A 135 -4.25 10.97 -6.98
CA ASP A 135 -3.01 11.75 -7.15
C ASP A 135 -1.97 11.00 -8.01
N SER A 136 -2.07 9.67 -8.10
CA SER A 136 -1.22 8.85 -8.97
C SER A 136 -1.47 9.15 -10.44
N LYS A 137 -0.39 9.10 -11.21
CA LYS A 137 -0.45 9.05 -12.68
C LYS A 137 -0.62 7.60 -13.15
N GLU A 138 -0.91 7.45 -14.45
CA GLU A 138 -0.90 6.14 -15.11
C GLU A 138 0.42 5.40 -14.86
N PRO A 139 0.39 4.08 -14.63
CA PRO A 139 1.59 3.28 -14.46
C PRO A 139 2.52 3.39 -15.66
N THR A 140 3.83 3.47 -15.38
CA THR A 140 4.89 3.58 -16.40
C THR A 140 5.85 2.40 -16.37
N LEU A 141 5.76 1.54 -15.35
CA LEU A 141 6.58 0.35 -15.18
C LEU A 141 5.72 -0.90 -15.23
N ASP A 142 6.33 -2.01 -15.64
CA ASP A 142 5.69 -3.32 -15.60
C ASP A 142 5.47 -3.79 -14.16
N PHE A 143 4.24 -4.23 -13.87
CA PHE A 143 3.83 -4.67 -12.54
C PHE A 143 4.60 -5.92 -12.10
N ASN A 144 4.77 -6.89 -12.99
CA ASN A 144 5.46 -8.14 -12.67
C ASN A 144 6.96 -7.92 -12.46
N GLU A 145 7.58 -7.00 -13.21
CA GLU A 145 8.97 -6.63 -13.00
C GLU A 145 9.17 -6.05 -11.59
N PHE A 146 8.25 -5.18 -11.15
CA PHE A 146 8.26 -4.67 -9.78
C PHE A 146 8.14 -5.79 -8.74
N LEU A 147 7.20 -6.74 -8.91
CA LEU A 147 7.00 -7.84 -7.97
C LEU A 147 8.26 -8.70 -7.82
N MET A 148 9.02 -8.92 -8.88
CA MET A 148 10.27 -9.68 -8.83
C MET A 148 11.39 -8.94 -8.08
N GLY A 149 11.28 -7.65 -7.90
CA GLY A 149 12.15 -6.83 -7.02
C GLY A 149 11.91 -7.10 -5.52
N GLU A 150 10.72 -7.57 -5.15
CA GLU A 150 10.31 -7.88 -3.78
C GLU A 150 10.56 -9.36 -3.45
N VAL A 151 11.36 -9.62 -2.42
CA VAL A 151 11.76 -11.00 -2.05
C VAL A 151 10.57 -11.91 -1.75
N ARG A 152 9.49 -11.36 -1.19
CA ARG A 152 8.26 -12.10 -0.86
C ARG A 152 7.52 -12.66 -2.07
N TYR A 153 7.71 -12.11 -3.27
CA TYR A 153 7.15 -12.63 -4.52
C TYR A 153 8.17 -13.47 -5.27
N ALA A 154 9.42 -12.99 -5.37
CA ALA A 154 10.48 -13.74 -6.02
C ALA A 154 10.74 -15.11 -5.36
N SER A 155 10.57 -15.21 -4.04
CA SER A 155 10.67 -16.49 -3.34
C SER A 155 9.53 -17.44 -3.70
N LEU A 156 8.30 -16.96 -3.91
CA LEU A 156 7.17 -17.78 -4.34
C LEU A 156 7.45 -18.42 -5.70
N VAL A 157 7.88 -17.62 -6.67
CA VAL A 157 8.21 -18.13 -8.03
C VAL A 157 9.27 -19.21 -7.99
N ARG A 158 10.27 -19.07 -7.10
CA ARG A 158 11.35 -20.05 -6.96
C ARG A 158 10.91 -21.34 -6.28
N THR A 159 10.03 -21.25 -5.27
CA THR A 159 9.69 -22.38 -4.40
C THR A 159 8.42 -23.10 -4.85
N PHE A 160 7.45 -22.36 -5.40
CA PHE A 160 6.15 -22.87 -5.82
C PHE A 160 5.73 -22.25 -7.17
N PRO A 161 6.41 -22.60 -8.30
CA PRO A 161 6.21 -21.94 -9.59
C PRO A 161 4.78 -22.05 -10.13
N GLU A 162 4.13 -23.19 -9.99
CA GLU A 162 2.74 -23.40 -10.46
C GLU A 162 1.75 -22.52 -9.69
N THR A 163 1.91 -22.43 -8.36
CA THR A 163 1.08 -21.57 -7.52
C THR A 163 1.36 -20.11 -7.81
N ALA A 164 2.63 -19.75 -8.07
CA ALA A 164 3.02 -18.38 -8.40
C ALA A 164 2.35 -17.88 -9.68
N GLU A 165 2.29 -18.70 -10.73
CA GLU A 165 1.65 -18.32 -11.99
C GLU A 165 0.18 -17.91 -11.79
N VAL A 166 -0.57 -18.66 -10.99
CA VAL A 166 -1.97 -18.37 -10.68
C VAL A 166 -2.10 -17.11 -9.83
N LEU A 167 -1.38 -17.04 -8.69
CA LEU A 167 -1.54 -15.96 -7.72
C LEU A 167 -0.99 -14.61 -8.22
N LEU A 168 0.07 -14.61 -9.03
CA LEU A 168 0.60 -13.37 -9.60
C LEU A 168 -0.29 -12.83 -10.72
N LYS A 169 -0.96 -13.71 -11.46
CA LYS A 169 -1.97 -13.29 -12.43
C LYS A 169 -3.16 -12.61 -11.73
N GLU A 170 -3.69 -13.24 -10.68
CA GLU A 170 -4.76 -12.65 -9.86
C GLU A 170 -4.34 -11.34 -9.17
N ALA A 171 -3.05 -11.17 -8.86
CA ALA A 171 -2.52 -9.95 -8.26
C ALA A 171 -2.45 -8.78 -9.26
N ALA A 172 -2.41 -9.08 -10.56
CA ALA A 172 -2.32 -8.09 -11.64
C ALA A 172 -3.71 -7.62 -12.15
N GLU A 173 -4.79 -8.35 -11.81
CA GLU A 173 -6.20 -7.99 -12.10
C GLU A 173 -6.75 -6.99 -11.08
#